data_3f611b98ad20335e18cd1cd2a526e964
#
_entry.id   3f611b98ad20335e18cd1cd2a526e964
#
_cell.length_a   1.000
_cell.length_b   1.000
_cell.length_c   1.000
_cell.angle_alpha   90.00
_cell.angle_beta   90.00
_cell.angle_gamma   90.00
#
_symmetry.space_group_name_H-M   'P 1'
#
loop_
_entity.id
_entity.type
_entity.pdbx_description
1 polymer ?
#
loop_
_entity_poly.entity_id
_entity_poly.type
_entity_poly.pdbx_seq_one_letter_code
_entity_poly.pdbx_strand_id
1 'polypeptide(L)'
;MKLLSFATVTSVGRTRHLGALVSGDADSGEVIDLTAASRALLASEGLDEIGAERITNALCPASTLGFIQGGDRSRDLAEKAVAAVLKNGWESAPNLAQIRYKAADIAHLPAITAPPLLRDFMSFEKHLLNVFPKLNREI
;
A
#
# COMPACT_ATOMS: atom_id res chain seq x y z
N MET A 1 7.42 0.90 10.05
CA MET A 1 7.19 0.61 8.61
C MET A 1 6.53 1.80 7.94
N LYS A 2 7.02 2.25 6.78
CA LYS A 2 6.38 3.30 5.96
C LYS A 2 5.59 2.63 4.85
N LEU A 3 4.28 2.91 4.79
CA LEU A 3 3.39 2.34 3.78
C LEU A 3 3.26 3.27 2.57
N LEU A 4 3.08 2.69 1.40
CA LEU A 4 2.74 3.42 0.17
C LEU A 4 1.80 2.58 -0.70
N SER A 5 0.88 3.27 -1.37
CA SER A 5 0.08 2.70 -2.45
C SER A 5 0.78 2.95 -3.78
N PHE A 6 0.90 1.94 -4.61
CA PHE A 6 1.52 2.08 -5.93
C PHE A 6 0.82 1.22 -6.97
N ALA A 7 1.14 1.46 -8.23
CA ALA A 7 0.69 0.65 -9.33
C ALA A 7 1.87 0.23 -10.22
N THR A 8 1.79 -0.98 -10.73
CA THR A 8 2.61 -1.45 -11.85
C THR A 8 1.80 -1.35 -13.14
N VAL A 9 2.48 -1.01 -14.23
CA VAL A 9 1.87 -0.92 -15.55
C VAL A 9 2.34 -2.11 -16.38
N THR A 10 1.39 -2.90 -16.85
CA THR A 10 1.65 -4.05 -17.71
C THR A 10 0.88 -3.89 -19.03
N SER A 11 1.12 -4.78 -19.99
CA SER A 11 0.39 -4.82 -21.26
C SER A 11 -1.12 -5.03 -21.10
N VAL A 12 -1.56 -5.58 -19.97
CA VAL A 12 -2.97 -5.85 -19.66
C VAL A 12 -3.60 -4.76 -18.77
N GLY A 13 -2.83 -3.72 -18.39
CA GLY A 13 -3.35 -2.59 -17.61
C GLY A 13 -2.55 -2.28 -16.35
N ARG A 14 -3.19 -1.53 -15.44
CA ARG A 14 -2.61 -1.14 -14.16
C ARG A 14 -3.07 -2.08 -13.06
N THR A 15 -2.10 -2.64 -12.32
CA THR A 15 -2.35 -3.41 -11.10
C THR A 15 -1.97 -2.58 -9.88
N ARG A 16 -2.86 -2.50 -8.91
CA ARG A 16 -2.63 -1.79 -7.64
C ARG A 16 -1.96 -2.69 -6.63
N HIS A 17 -1.09 -2.11 -5.84
CA HIS A 17 -0.33 -2.76 -4.79
C HIS A 17 -0.30 -1.90 -3.52
N LEU A 18 -0.11 -2.56 -2.38
CA LEU A 18 0.25 -1.94 -1.11
C LEU A 18 1.67 -2.37 -0.74
N GLY A 19 2.55 -1.41 -0.57
CA GLY A 19 3.96 -1.66 -0.29
C GLY A 19 4.46 -1.09 1.02
N ALA A 20 5.57 -1.65 1.48
CA ALA A 20 6.39 -1.11 2.54
C ALA A 20 7.70 -0.60 1.96
N LEU A 21 8.03 0.67 2.22
CA LEU A 21 9.34 1.24 1.92
C LEU A 21 10.33 0.73 2.97
N VAL A 22 11.35 -0.01 2.55
CA VAL A 22 12.33 -0.66 3.44
C VAL A 22 13.69 0.00 3.43
N SER A 23 14.02 0.76 2.39
CA SER A 23 15.25 1.55 2.31
C SER A 23 15.05 2.81 1.46
N GLY A 24 15.86 3.84 1.68
CA GLY A 24 15.82 5.07 0.91
C GLY A 24 14.55 5.91 1.14
N ASP A 25 14.13 6.61 0.09
CA ASP A 25 12.93 7.44 0.05
C ASP A 25 11.91 6.95 -0.99
N ALA A 26 10.82 7.69 -1.15
CA ALA A 26 9.75 7.31 -2.07
C ALA A 26 10.17 7.35 -3.56
N ASP A 27 11.25 8.06 -3.90
CA ASP A 27 11.69 8.22 -5.29
C ASP A 27 12.86 7.28 -5.65
N SER A 28 13.68 6.91 -4.67
CA SER A 28 14.93 6.15 -4.89
C SER A 28 15.06 4.88 -4.04
N GLY A 29 14.08 4.60 -3.21
CA GLY A 29 14.13 3.51 -2.24
C GLY A 29 13.74 2.15 -2.80
N GLU A 30 13.74 1.17 -1.92
CA GLU A 30 13.24 -0.18 -2.17
C GLU A 30 11.89 -0.39 -1.51
N VAL A 31 10.96 -0.98 -2.25
CA VAL A 31 9.59 -1.24 -1.85
C VAL A 31 9.31 -2.74 -1.89
N ILE A 32 8.75 -3.27 -0.81
CA ILE A 32 8.27 -4.65 -0.74
C ILE A 32 6.75 -4.65 -0.84
N ASP A 33 6.19 -5.39 -1.81
CA ASP A 33 4.75 -5.65 -1.93
C ASP A 33 4.28 -6.52 -0.76
N LEU A 34 3.42 -5.96 0.08
CA LEU A 34 2.95 -6.64 1.29
C LEU A 34 2.06 -7.82 1.00
N THR A 35 1.25 -7.77 -0.07
CA THR A 35 0.38 -8.87 -0.48
C THR A 35 1.22 -10.07 -0.95
N ALA A 36 2.19 -9.84 -1.84
CA ALA A 36 3.08 -10.88 -2.33
C ALA A 36 4.00 -11.43 -1.24
N ALA A 37 4.56 -10.56 -0.39
CA ALA A 37 5.41 -10.96 0.72
C ALA A 37 4.67 -11.81 1.77
N SER A 38 3.44 -11.41 2.13
CA SER A 38 2.61 -12.17 3.08
C SER A 38 2.24 -13.55 2.53
N ARG A 39 1.94 -13.63 1.23
CA ARG A 39 1.69 -14.92 0.56
C ARG A 39 2.92 -15.83 0.60
N ALA A 40 4.11 -15.29 0.32
CA ALA A 40 5.36 -16.04 0.39
C ALA A 40 5.66 -16.53 1.81
N LEU A 41 5.44 -15.69 2.83
CA LEU A 41 5.61 -16.09 4.22
C LEU A 41 4.67 -17.23 4.59
N LEU A 42 3.37 -17.11 4.35
CA LEU A 42 2.37 -18.12 4.70
C LEU A 42 2.60 -19.46 3.99
N ALA A 43 3.01 -19.40 2.72
CA ALA A 43 3.42 -20.61 2.01
C ALA A 43 4.67 -21.27 2.61
N SER A 44 5.65 -20.49 3.07
CA SER A 44 6.84 -21.01 3.75
C SER A 44 6.53 -21.63 5.12
N GLU A 45 5.42 -21.24 5.75
CA GLU A 45 4.88 -21.81 6.98
C GLU A 45 4.02 -23.05 6.75
N GLY A 46 3.89 -23.50 5.49
CA GLY A 46 3.21 -24.74 5.12
C GLY A 46 1.73 -24.58 4.75
N LEU A 47 1.22 -23.37 4.59
CA LEU A 47 -0.12 -23.16 4.05
C LEU A 47 -0.15 -23.49 2.56
N ASP A 48 -1.25 -24.11 2.12
CA ASP A 48 -1.54 -24.26 0.70
C ASP A 48 -1.82 -22.92 0.02
N GLU A 49 -1.82 -22.90 -1.29
CA GLU A 49 -1.99 -21.67 -2.07
C GLU A 49 -3.32 -20.97 -1.78
N ILE A 50 -4.40 -21.73 -1.64
CA ILE A 50 -5.74 -21.19 -1.37
C ILE A 50 -5.82 -20.60 0.03
N GLY A 51 -5.28 -21.27 1.03
CA GLY A 51 -5.22 -20.79 2.41
C GLY A 51 -4.38 -19.52 2.54
N ALA A 52 -3.19 -19.52 1.94
CA ALA A 52 -2.32 -18.35 1.92
C ALA A 52 -2.97 -17.15 1.23
N GLU A 53 -3.65 -17.38 0.10
CA GLU A 53 -4.36 -16.33 -0.62
C GLU A 53 -5.51 -15.73 0.20
N ARG A 54 -6.34 -16.55 0.83
CA ARG A 54 -7.48 -16.10 1.65
C ARG A 54 -7.02 -15.24 2.83
N ILE A 55 -6.00 -15.68 3.56
CA ILE A 55 -5.45 -14.94 4.70
C ILE A 55 -4.80 -13.64 4.23
N THR A 56 -4.02 -13.69 3.15
CA THR A 56 -3.38 -12.50 2.59
C THR A 56 -4.42 -11.47 2.12
N ASN A 57 -5.46 -11.88 1.41
CA ASN A 57 -6.51 -10.98 0.97
C ASN A 57 -7.30 -10.35 2.12
N ALA A 58 -7.42 -11.06 3.25
CA ALA A 58 -8.09 -10.54 4.44
C ALA A 58 -7.22 -9.57 5.26
N LEU A 59 -5.92 -9.84 5.40
CA LEU A 59 -5.04 -9.11 6.30
C LEU A 59 -4.08 -8.13 5.59
N CYS A 60 -3.58 -8.51 4.41
CA CYS A 60 -2.66 -7.68 3.62
C CYS A 60 -3.19 -7.47 2.18
N PRO A 61 -4.42 -6.91 2.02
CA PRO A 61 -4.97 -6.61 0.70
C PRO A 61 -4.17 -5.50 0.02
N ALA A 62 -4.28 -5.37 -1.31
CA ALA A 62 -3.68 -4.29 -2.10
C ALA A 62 -4.31 -2.90 -1.82
N SER A 63 -5.11 -2.76 -0.80
CA SER A 63 -5.82 -1.55 -0.37
C SER A 63 -5.32 -1.09 0.99
N THR A 64 -4.79 0.14 1.07
CA THR A 64 -4.38 0.75 2.34
C THR A 64 -5.53 0.81 3.35
N LEU A 65 -6.74 1.15 2.90
CA LEU A 65 -7.92 1.19 3.77
C LEU A 65 -8.23 -0.20 4.35
N GLY A 66 -8.26 -1.23 3.51
CA GLY A 66 -8.49 -2.61 3.95
C GLY A 66 -7.40 -3.09 4.94
N PHE A 67 -6.15 -2.74 4.67
CA PHE A 67 -5.03 -3.04 5.57
C PHE A 67 -5.20 -2.37 6.95
N ILE A 68 -5.57 -1.08 6.99
CA ILE A 68 -5.82 -0.35 8.24
C ILE A 68 -6.98 -0.98 9.01
N GLN A 69 -8.05 -1.39 8.33
CA GLN A 69 -9.21 -2.04 8.94
C GLN A 69 -8.86 -3.40 9.58
N GLY A 70 -7.84 -4.09 9.09
CA GLY A 70 -7.33 -5.32 9.70
C GLY A 70 -6.56 -5.12 11.01
N GLY A 71 -6.22 -3.88 11.35
CA GLY A 71 -5.62 -3.49 12.63
C GLY A 71 -4.27 -4.15 12.90
N ASP A 72 -4.05 -4.52 14.17
CA ASP A 72 -2.78 -5.10 14.61
C ASP A 72 -2.44 -6.41 13.91
N ARG A 73 -3.44 -7.23 13.56
CA ARG A 73 -3.20 -8.50 12.84
C ARG A 73 -2.59 -8.26 11.46
N SER A 74 -3.08 -7.27 10.74
CA SER A 74 -2.51 -6.88 9.45
C SER A 74 -1.08 -6.37 9.59
N ARG A 75 -0.85 -5.51 10.59
CA ARG A 75 0.49 -4.98 10.86
C ARG A 75 1.48 -6.08 11.22
N ASP A 76 1.11 -6.99 12.14
CA ASP A 76 1.98 -8.07 12.59
C ASP A 76 2.34 -9.03 11.46
N LEU A 77 1.36 -9.38 10.59
CA LEU A 77 1.63 -10.21 9.41
C LEU A 77 2.56 -9.49 8.44
N ALA A 78 2.33 -8.22 8.16
CA ALA A 78 3.14 -7.44 7.24
C ALA A 78 4.59 -7.28 7.77
N GLU A 79 4.78 -7.00 9.04
CA GLU A 79 6.12 -6.87 9.65
C GLU A 79 6.90 -8.18 9.60
N LYS A 80 6.25 -9.31 9.90
CA LYS A 80 6.83 -10.65 9.76
C LYS A 80 7.19 -10.96 8.30
N ALA A 81 6.30 -10.63 7.37
CA ALA A 81 6.52 -10.87 5.95
C ALA A 81 7.70 -10.06 5.41
N VAL A 82 7.78 -8.76 5.73
CA VAL A 82 8.93 -7.91 5.36
C VAL A 82 10.22 -8.45 5.94
N ALA A 83 10.24 -8.83 7.22
CA ALA A 83 11.42 -9.41 7.87
C ALA A 83 11.87 -10.71 7.20
N ALA A 84 10.92 -11.57 6.82
CA ALA A 84 11.20 -12.82 6.12
C ALA A 84 11.77 -12.57 4.72
N VAL A 85 11.22 -11.64 3.96
CA VAL A 85 11.73 -11.24 2.63
C VAL A 85 13.17 -10.74 2.73
N LEU A 86 13.45 -9.86 3.68
CA LEU A 86 14.80 -9.31 3.87
C LEU A 86 15.80 -10.39 4.33
N LYS A 87 15.38 -11.31 5.19
CA LYS A 87 16.22 -12.40 5.69
C LYS A 87 16.54 -13.43 4.61
N ASN A 88 15.56 -13.81 3.80
CA ASN A 88 15.68 -14.91 2.84
C ASN A 88 15.99 -14.45 1.40
N GLY A 89 15.98 -13.14 1.13
CA GLY A 89 16.24 -12.59 -0.20
C GLY A 89 15.17 -12.93 -1.24
N TRP A 90 13.90 -13.09 -0.82
CA TRP A 90 12.83 -13.45 -1.76
C TRP A 90 12.53 -12.34 -2.76
N GLU A 91 12.51 -12.68 -4.03
CA GLU A 91 12.19 -11.77 -5.15
C GLU A 91 10.76 -11.96 -5.66
N SER A 92 10.20 -13.18 -5.52
CA SER A 92 8.84 -13.53 -5.97
C SER A 92 8.14 -14.46 -5.00
N ALA A 93 6.82 -14.39 -4.97
CA ALA A 93 5.95 -15.32 -4.25
C ALA A 93 5.76 -16.64 -5.05
N PRO A 94 5.22 -17.70 -4.42
CA PRO A 94 5.00 -18.99 -5.12
C PRO A 94 4.16 -18.89 -6.40
N ASN A 95 3.23 -17.94 -6.46
CA ASN A 95 2.42 -17.64 -7.64
C ASN A 95 3.11 -16.72 -8.66
N LEU A 96 4.44 -16.60 -8.58
CA LEU A 96 5.29 -15.75 -9.42
C LEU A 96 5.04 -14.24 -9.31
N ALA A 97 4.22 -13.79 -8.36
CA ALA A 97 4.04 -12.36 -8.10
C ALA A 97 5.36 -11.76 -7.58
N GLN A 98 5.79 -10.68 -8.20
CA GLN A 98 7.00 -9.95 -7.79
C GLN A 98 6.80 -9.38 -6.39
N ILE A 99 7.83 -9.49 -5.54
CA ILE A 99 7.81 -8.99 -4.16
C ILE A 99 8.54 -7.66 -4.04
N ARG A 100 9.69 -7.51 -4.71
CA ARG A 100 10.59 -6.35 -4.55
C ARG A 100 10.53 -5.43 -5.76
N TYR A 101 10.42 -4.14 -5.49
CA TYR A 101 10.36 -3.09 -6.49
C TYR A 101 11.33 -1.97 -6.15
N LYS A 102 11.88 -1.32 -7.17
CA LYS A 102 12.54 -0.01 -6.99
C LYS A 102 11.47 1.07 -7.02
N ALA A 103 11.56 2.03 -6.12
CA ALA A 103 10.61 3.13 -6.04
C ALA A 103 10.53 3.95 -7.35
N ALA A 104 11.64 4.05 -8.07
CA ALA A 104 11.70 4.72 -9.38
C ALA A 104 10.92 4.00 -10.50
N ASP A 105 10.66 2.69 -10.35
CA ASP A 105 10.03 1.86 -11.41
C ASP A 105 8.52 1.67 -11.20
N ILE A 106 7.95 2.29 -10.18
CA ILE A 106 6.53 2.18 -9.83
C ILE A 106 5.80 3.51 -9.99
N ALA A 107 4.50 3.43 -10.26
CA ALA A 107 3.65 4.62 -10.27
C ALA A 107 3.03 4.82 -8.88
N HIS A 108 3.39 5.93 -8.21
CA HIS A 108 2.83 6.28 -6.91
C HIS A 108 1.33 6.60 -7.02
N LEU A 109 0.57 6.14 -6.05
CA LEU A 109 -0.85 6.40 -5.92
C LEU A 109 -1.12 7.17 -4.62
N PRO A 110 -2.25 7.89 -4.52
CA PRO A 110 -2.71 8.44 -3.24
C PRO A 110 -2.77 7.34 -2.17
N ALA A 111 -2.39 7.67 -0.94
CA ALA A 111 -2.37 6.70 0.17
C ALA A 111 -3.71 5.95 0.32
N ILE A 112 -4.83 6.68 0.21
CA ILE A 112 -6.18 6.12 0.14
C ILE A 112 -6.77 6.51 -1.20
N THR A 113 -6.87 5.56 -2.12
CA THR A 113 -7.31 5.79 -3.50
C THR A 113 -8.83 5.95 -3.65
N ALA A 114 -9.60 5.44 -2.70
CA ALA A 114 -11.07 5.54 -2.67
C ALA A 114 -11.51 5.78 -1.23
N PRO A 115 -11.38 7.02 -0.70
CA PRO A 115 -11.83 7.33 0.64
C PRO A 115 -13.35 7.22 0.73
N PRO A 116 -13.89 6.63 1.81
CA PRO A 116 -15.34 6.51 1.98
C PRO A 116 -16.01 7.88 2.20
N LEU A 117 -15.26 8.86 2.66
CA LEU A 117 -15.71 10.22 2.88
C LEU A 117 -14.53 11.19 2.73
N LEU A 118 -14.76 12.26 1.99
CA LEU A 118 -13.85 13.41 1.90
C LEU A 118 -14.58 14.61 2.53
N ARG A 119 -13.94 15.25 3.52
CA ARG A 119 -14.44 16.49 4.12
C ARG A 119 -13.41 17.58 3.97
N ASP A 120 -13.82 18.73 3.51
CA ASP A 120 -13.05 19.97 3.50
C ASP A 120 -13.62 20.91 4.55
N PHE A 121 -12.74 21.52 5.34
CA PHE A 121 -13.09 22.47 6.39
C PHE A 121 -12.41 23.78 6.11
N MET A 122 -13.20 24.82 5.90
CA MET A 122 -12.72 26.21 5.76
C MET A 122 -12.45 26.78 7.16
N SER A 123 -11.37 26.33 7.82
CA SER A 123 -11.04 26.72 9.20
C SER A 123 -10.07 27.90 9.29
N PHE A 124 -9.51 28.38 8.18
CA PHE A 124 -8.57 29.49 8.15
C PHE A 124 -9.24 30.75 7.61
N GLU A 125 -9.30 31.82 8.41
CA GLU A 125 -9.83 33.13 8.02
C GLU A 125 -9.25 33.61 6.68
N LYS A 126 -7.93 33.50 6.49
CA LYS A 126 -7.27 33.87 5.24
C LYS A 126 -7.80 33.10 4.03
N HIS A 127 -8.22 31.85 4.19
CA HIS A 127 -8.84 31.05 3.14
C HIS A 127 -10.20 31.63 2.77
N LEU A 128 -11.02 31.96 3.77
CA LEU A 128 -12.33 32.62 3.56
C LEU A 128 -12.16 33.95 2.84
N LEU A 129 -11.25 34.81 3.29
CA LEU A 129 -10.97 36.13 2.68
C LEU A 129 -10.51 36.00 1.21
N ASN A 130 -9.87 34.89 0.82
CA ASN A 130 -9.43 34.67 -0.55
C ASN A 130 -10.52 34.04 -1.46
N VAL A 131 -11.44 33.28 -0.89
CA VAL A 131 -12.46 32.51 -1.66
C VAL A 131 -13.73 33.32 -1.82
N PHE A 132 -14.23 33.98 -0.77
CA PHE A 132 -15.52 34.69 -0.82
C PHE A 132 -15.59 35.82 -1.86
N PRO A 133 -14.55 36.68 -2.02
CA PRO A 133 -14.55 37.69 -3.06
C PRO A 133 -14.64 37.09 -4.48
N LYS A 134 -14.01 35.93 -4.70
CA LYS A 134 -14.06 35.23 -6.00
C LYS A 134 -15.42 34.62 -6.30
N LEU A 135 -16.21 34.36 -5.27
CA LEU A 135 -17.57 33.82 -5.39
C LEU A 135 -18.65 34.90 -5.38
N ASN A 136 -18.28 36.22 -5.37
CA ASN A 136 -19.17 37.36 -5.19
C ASN A 136 -20.12 37.19 -3.98
N ARG A 137 -19.62 36.64 -2.90
CA ARG A 137 -20.36 36.45 -1.64
C ARG A 137 -19.73 37.32 -0.56
N GLU A 138 -20.55 37.93 0.25
CA GLU A 138 -20.12 38.61 1.48
C GLU A 138 -19.87 37.57 2.57
N ILE A 139 -18.88 37.88 3.42
CA ILE A 139 -18.56 37.06 4.60
C ILE A 139 -19.50 37.43 5.73
#